data_879522d78acab592df2e3c3add5c1926
#
_entry.id   879522d78acab592df2e3c3add5c1926
#
_cell.length_a   1.000
_cell.length_b   1.000
_cell.length_c   1.000
_cell.angle_alpha   90.00
_cell.angle_beta   90.00
_cell.angle_gamma   90.00
#
_symmetry.space_group_name_H-M   'P 1'
#
loop_
_entity.id
_entity.type
_entity.pdbx_description
1 polymer ?
#
loop_
_entity_poly.entity_id
_entity_poly.type
_entity_poly.pdbx_seq_one_letter_code
_entity_poly.pdbx_strand_id
1 'polypeptide(L)'
;MHSFFRWTTALMLALGMAVTAHADDTTAQIRQYAADHRLLVLGEFHGTRETPLLVRQLVDDYSRTGPVLLALELPRGETPTLRDYLASDGGEMARQHLRGRAFWTLRDDQHDGRRSRDMLAMIESLRVLKSQGRVIDVVGYDVNASKGGNQVRDDLMAAELRRLYRGLPANARMLVLTGNVHAMLQRPQGMPSEMQMHPMASQLRDLDIYSVRLGAQRGQTWGCAGGCMARPLREQVATGPRVAAGAERPYDLWVWMPELSVGTLVDP
;
A
#
# COMPACT_ATOMS: atom_id res chain seq x y z
N MET A 1 -14.65 -11.39 43.58
CA MET A 1 -14.14 -11.93 42.28
C MET A 1 -14.61 -11.08 41.08
N HIS A 2 -14.66 -9.74 41.14
CA HIS A 2 -15.20 -8.89 40.06
C HIS A 2 -14.28 -7.74 39.62
N SER A 3 -13.00 -7.76 40.00
CA SER A 3 -12.08 -6.65 39.72
C SER A 3 -11.12 -6.88 38.53
N PHE A 4 -10.93 -8.10 38.06
CA PHE A 4 -9.94 -8.40 37.01
C PHE A 4 -10.42 -8.19 35.56
N PHE A 5 -11.74 -8.08 35.35
CA PHE A 5 -12.28 -8.01 33.98
C PHE A 5 -12.33 -6.59 33.39
N ARG A 6 -12.20 -5.56 34.22
CA ARG A 6 -12.28 -4.16 33.76
C ARG A 6 -10.96 -3.62 33.17
N TRP A 7 -9.82 -4.17 33.56
CA TRP A 7 -8.51 -3.66 33.11
C TRP A 7 -8.09 -4.14 31.73
N THR A 8 -8.50 -5.34 31.33
CA THR A 8 -8.15 -5.88 30.01
C THR A 8 -8.88 -5.21 28.87
N THR A 9 -10.13 -4.79 29.08
CA THR A 9 -10.91 -4.07 28.07
C THR A 9 -10.41 -2.65 27.84
N ALA A 10 -9.95 -1.97 28.88
CA ALA A 10 -9.40 -0.60 28.79
C ALA A 10 -8.03 -0.59 28.07
N LEU A 11 -7.20 -1.61 28.25
CA LEU A 11 -5.89 -1.72 27.59
C LEU A 11 -6.04 -2.00 26.09
N MET A 12 -6.98 -2.84 25.69
CA MET A 12 -7.27 -3.12 24.26
C MET A 12 -7.86 -1.90 23.55
N LEU A 13 -8.72 -1.12 24.21
CA LEU A 13 -9.24 0.13 23.64
C LEU A 13 -8.15 1.21 23.52
N ALA A 14 -7.25 1.32 24.52
CA ALA A 14 -6.16 2.29 24.48
C ALA A 14 -5.14 2.00 23.38
N LEU A 15 -4.82 0.73 23.11
CA LEU A 15 -3.93 0.33 22.01
C LEU A 15 -4.56 0.62 20.65
N GLY A 16 -5.85 0.34 20.48
CA GLY A 16 -6.58 0.64 19.24
C GLY A 16 -6.67 2.14 18.95
N MET A 17 -6.88 2.98 19.97
CA MET A 17 -6.91 4.43 19.82
C MET A 17 -5.54 5.04 19.53
N ALA A 18 -4.45 4.49 20.05
CA ALA A 18 -3.11 4.98 19.74
C ALA A 18 -2.71 4.73 18.28
N VAL A 19 -3.01 3.55 17.72
CA VAL A 19 -2.70 3.22 16.33
C VAL A 19 -3.50 4.11 15.35
N THR A 20 -4.76 4.39 15.63
CA THR A 20 -5.59 5.27 14.80
C THR A 20 -5.12 6.72 14.83
N ALA A 21 -4.79 7.26 15.99
CA ALA A 21 -4.31 8.64 16.13
C ALA A 21 -2.99 8.90 15.34
N HIS A 22 -2.09 7.92 15.28
CA HIS A 22 -0.84 8.07 14.52
C HIS A 22 -1.04 7.91 13.00
N ALA A 23 -1.98 7.07 12.58
CA ALA A 23 -2.34 6.98 11.16
C ALA A 23 -2.97 8.29 10.68
N ASP A 24 -3.81 8.91 11.48
CA ASP A 24 -4.44 10.21 11.20
C ASP A 24 -3.40 11.33 10.99
N ASP A 25 -2.37 11.39 11.81
CA ASP A 25 -1.29 12.37 11.66
C ASP A 25 -0.48 12.12 10.37
N THR A 26 -0.10 10.88 10.08
CA THR A 26 0.66 10.52 8.89
C THR A 26 -0.14 10.76 7.60
N THR A 27 -1.44 10.45 7.59
CA THR A 27 -2.31 10.73 6.44
C THR A 27 -2.49 12.22 6.21
N ALA A 28 -2.63 13.01 7.29
CA ALA A 28 -2.70 14.46 7.20
C ALA A 28 -1.43 15.07 6.59
N GLN A 29 -0.25 14.61 7.01
CA GLN A 29 1.03 15.02 6.43
C GLN A 29 1.11 14.68 4.93
N ILE A 30 0.78 13.43 4.56
CA ILE A 30 0.79 13.02 3.14
C ILE A 30 -0.14 13.91 2.32
N ARG A 31 -1.36 14.16 2.78
CA ARG A 31 -2.33 15.01 2.08
C ARG A 31 -1.85 16.46 1.96
N GLN A 32 -1.23 16.99 3.01
CA GLN A 32 -0.69 18.35 3.01
C GLN A 32 0.40 18.53 1.95
N TYR A 33 1.34 17.59 1.88
CA TYR A 33 2.47 17.68 0.96
C TYR A 33 2.15 17.23 -0.47
N ALA A 34 1.28 16.23 -0.63
CA ALA A 34 0.83 15.79 -1.95
C ALA A 34 -0.16 16.76 -2.59
N ALA A 35 -0.79 17.63 -1.78
CA ALA A 35 -1.69 18.69 -2.24
C ALA A 35 -2.67 18.22 -3.34
N ASP A 36 -2.59 18.81 -4.54
CA ASP A 36 -3.48 18.54 -5.67
C ASP A 36 -2.97 17.48 -6.64
N HIS A 37 -1.80 16.89 -6.38
CA HIS A 37 -1.29 15.82 -7.23
C HIS A 37 -2.30 14.68 -7.36
N ARG A 38 -2.57 14.26 -8.61
CA ARG A 38 -3.59 13.27 -8.92
C ARG A 38 -3.08 11.83 -8.92
N LEU A 39 -1.78 11.62 -9.11
CA LEU A 39 -1.12 10.32 -9.03
C LEU A 39 -0.24 10.26 -7.79
N LEU A 40 -0.71 9.58 -6.76
CA LEU A 40 0.01 9.40 -5.50
C LEU A 40 0.58 7.99 -5.42
N VAL A 41 1.90 7.85 -5.40
CA VAL A 41 2.58 6.56 -5.28
C VAL A 41 3.12 6.39 -3.87
N LEU A 42 2.66 5.35 -3.19
CA LEU A 42 2.98 5.03 -1.80
C LEU A 42 3.93 3.83 -1.77
N GLY A 43 5.21 4.10 -1.49
CA GLY A 43 6.24 3.07 -1.40
C GLY A 43 6.34 2.49 0.00
N GLU A 44 6.00 1.22 0.15
CA GLU A 44 5.92 0.51 1.43
C GLU A 44 7.03 -0.53 1.64
N PHE A 45 7.17 -0.97 2.87
CA PHE A 45 7.65 -2.29 3.21
C PHE A 45 6.45 -3.25 3.27
N HIS A 46 6.48 -4.29 2.47
CA HIS A 46 5.38 -5.25 2.42
C HIS A 46 5.11 -5.94 3.77
N GLY A 47 3.89 -6.45 3.90
CA GLY A 47 3.48 -7.30 5.01
C GLY A 47 3.44 -6.61 6.36
N THR A 48 3.11 -5.31 6.37
CA THR A 48 2.90 -4.56 7.61
C THR A 48 1.41 -4.35 7.88
N ARG A 49 1.07 -4.15 9.14
CA ARG A 49 -0.30 -3.92 9.60
C ARG A 49 -0.72 -2.45 9.39
N GLU A 50 0.21 -1.52 9.58
CA GLU A 50 -0.04 -0.08 9.61
C GLU A 50 -0.25 0.48 8.20
N THR A 51 0.44 -0.04 7.19
CA THR A 51 0.31 0.45 5.82
C THR A 51 -1.10 0.29 5.23
N PRO A 52 -1.77 -0.87 5.29
CA PRO A 52 -3.16 -0.99 4.85
C PRO A 52 -4.11 -0.05 5.57
N LEU A 53 -3.93 0.19 6.88
CA LEU A 53 -4.73 1.14 7.66
C LEU A 53 -4.56 2.57 7.15
N LEU A 54 -3.32 3.00 6.91
CA LEU A 54 -2.99 4.31 6.36
C LEU A 54 -3.59 4.49 4.96
N VAL A 55 -3.46 3.49 4.08
CA VAL A 55 -4.02 3.53 2.72
C VAL A 55 -5.54 3.63 2.76
N ARG A 56 -6.21 2.83 3.60
CA ARG A 56 -7.66 2.92 3.83
C ARG A 56 -8.07 4.35 4.17
N GLN A 57 -7.36 4.99 5.09
CA GLN A 57 -7.66 6.35 5.53
C GLN A 57 -7.47 7.36 4.41
N LEU A 58 -6.38 7.29 3.66
CA LEU A 58 -6.16 8.13 2.49
C LEU A 58 -7.29 7.98 1.45
N VAL A 59 -7.76 6.74 1.20
CA VAL A 59 -8.88 6.51 0.28
C VAL A 59 -10.17 7.09 0.83
N ASP A 60 -10.47 6.92 2.13
CA ASP A 60 -11.66 7.56 2.73
C ASP A 60 -11.60 9.08 2.57
N ASP A 61 -10.49 9.69 2.92
CA ASP A 61 -10.31 11.14 2.86
C ASP A 61 -10.47 11.67 1.43
N TYR A 62 -9.75 11.12 0.46
CA TYR A 62 -9.82 11.59 -0.93
C TYR A 62 -11.17 11.29 -1.58
N SER A 63 -11.82 10.17 -1.23
CA SER A 63 -13.13 9.83 -1.80
C SER A 63 -14.28 10.74 -1.33
N ARG A 64 -14.02 11.61 -0.36
CA ARG A 64 -14.98 12.67 0.05
C ARG A 64 -15.08 13.79 -0.98
N THR A 65 -14.03 14.00 -1.74
CA THR A 65 -13.92 15.14 -2.68
C THR A 65 -13.97 14.73 -4.15
N GLY A 66 -13.79 13.45 -4.47
CA GLY A 66 -13.83 12.96 -5.85
C GLY A 66 -13.64 11.44 -5.95
N PRO A 67 -13.73 10.88 -7.17
CA PRO A 67 -13.48 9.47 -7.40
C PRO A 67 -12.04 9.07 -7.05
N VAL A 68 -11.88 7.87 -6.50
CA VAL A 68 -10.57 7.32 -6.16
C VAL A 68 -10.39 5.96 -6.83
N LEU A 69 -9.29 5.78 -7.57
CA LEU A 69 -8.78 4.50 -8.01
C LEU A 69 -7.62 4.09 -7.10
N LEU A 70 -7.75 2.99 -6.38
CA LEU A 70 -6.64 2.36 -5.67
C LEU A 70 -6.05 1.24 -6.54
N ALA A 71 -4.78 1.40 -6.92
CA ALA A 71 -3.99 0.38 -7.62
C ALA A 71 -3.09 -0.33 -6.62
N LEU A 72 -3.23 -1.63 -6.50
CA LEU A 72 -2.48 -2.49 -5.59
C LEU A 72 -1.44 -3.32 -6.37
N GLU A 73 -0.27 -3.51 -5.81
CA GLU A 73 0.75 -4.40 -6.36
C GLU A 73 0.32 -5.89 -6.22
N LEU A 74 -0.85 -6.18 -6.73
CA LEU A 74 -1.43 -7.52 -6.86
C LEU A 74 -1.46 -7.91 -8.35
N PRO A 75 -1.47 -9.19 -8.67
CA PRO A 75 -1.59 -9.63 -10.06
C PRO A 75 -2.79 -8.96 -10.75
N ARG A 76 -2.58 -8.45 -11.95
CA ARG A 76 -3.63 -7.79 -12.75
C ARG A 76 -4.87 -8.66 -12.94
N GLY A 77 -4.69 -9.98 -12.97
CA GLY A 77 -5.77 -10.96 -13.05
C GLY A 77 -6.69 -10.99 -11.83
N GLU A 78 -6.33 -10.36 -10.72
CA GLU A 78 -7.19 -10.23 -9.53
C GLU A 78 -8.22 -9.10 -9.64
N THR A 79 -8.04 -8.18 -10.60
CA THR A 79 -8.93 -7.01 -10.77
C THR A 79 -10.42 -7.35 -10.88
N PRO A 80 -10.86 -8.34 -11.68
CA PRO A 80 -12.27 -8.69 -11.75
C PRO A 80 -12.82 -9.10 -10.38
N THR A 81 -12.12 -9.99 -9.67
CA THR A 81 -12.56 -10.48 -8.36
C THR A 81 -12.56 -9.37 -7.28
N LEU A 82 -11.59 -8.46 -7.32
CA LEU A 82 -11.58 -7.28 -6.45
C LEU A 82 -12.83 -6.41 -6.68
N ARG A 83 -13.16 -6.14 -7.94
CA ARG A 83 -14.36 -5.34 -8.31
C ARG A 83 -15.66 -6.03 -7.94
N ASP A 84 -15.76 -7.34 -8.18
CA ASP A 84 -16.91 -8.15 -7.79
C ASP A 84 -17.11 -8.10 -6.28
N TYR A 85 -16.00 -8.21 -5.50
CA TYR A 85 -16.06 -8.09 -4.06
C TYR A 85 -16.51 -6.69 -3.61
N LEU A 86 -15.98 -5.63 -4.20
CA LEU A 86 -16.40 -4.26 -3.88
C LEU A 86 -17.87 -3.98 -4.21
N ALA A 87 -18.45 -4.69 -5.16
CA ALA A 87 -19.87 -4.59 -5.53
C ALA A 87 -20.80 -5.51 -4.73
N SER A 88 -20.23 -6.44 -3.94
CA SER A 88 -20.98 -7.44 -3.19
C SER A 88 -21.51 -6.90 -1.86
N ASP A 89 -22.32 -7.71 -1.19
CA ASP A 89 -22.77 -7.47 0.20
C ASP A 89 -21.67 -7.71 1.25
N GLY A 90 -20.51 -8.27 0.86
CA GLY A 90 -19.44 -8.68 1.77
C GLY A 90 -19.77 -9.92 2.57
N GLY A 91 -20.77 -10.72 2.16
CA GLY A 91 -21.13 -11.97 2.80
C GLY A 91 -20.06 -13.05 2.66
N GLU A 92 -20.26 -14.18 3.33
CA GLU A 92 -19.25 -15.24 3.40
C GLU A 92 -18.89 -15.80 2.00
N MET A 93 -19.86 -15.95 1.10
CA MET A 93 -19.60 -16.41 -0.28
C MET A 93 -18.68 -15.46 -1.04
N ALA A 94 -18.90 -14.13 -0.91
CA ALA A 94 -18.05 -13.14 -1.56
C ALA A 94 -16.62 -13.16 -0.98
N ARG A 95 -16.48 -13.33 0.33
CA ARG A 95 -15.18 -13.47 1.00
C ARG A 95 -14.44 -14.73 0.57
N GLN A 96 -15.13 -15.85 0.48
CA GLN A 96 -14.56 -17.11 0.00
C GLN A 96 -14.13 -17.01 -1.47
N HIS A 97 -14.93 -16.36 -2.32
CA HIS A 97 -14.57 -16.13 -3.72
C HIS A 97 -13.29 -15.30 -3.84
N LEU A 98 -13.17 -14.21 -3.06
CA LEU A 98 -11.96 -13.38 -3.04
C LEU A 98 -10.75 -14.18 -2.53
N ARG A 99 -10.86 -14.85 -1.38
CA ARG A 99 -9.76 -15.59 -0.75
C ARG A 99 -9.37 -16.87 -1.48
N GLY A 100 -10.27 -17.45 -2.26
CA GLY A 100 -10.01 -18.67 -3.05
C GLY A 100 -9.17 -18.42 -4.31
N ARG A 101 -8.80 -17.18 -4.63
CA ARG A 101 -7.93 -16.87 -5.77
C ARG A 101 -6.48 -17.28 -5.49
N ALA A 102 -5.77 -17.64 -6.54
CA ALA A 102 -4.41 -18.16 -6.46
C ALA A 102 -3.45 -17.23 -5.68
N PHE A 103 -3.61 -15.91 -5.81
CA PHE A 103 -2.80 -14.96 -5.04
C PHE A 103 -2.97 -15.15 -3.53
N TRP A 104 -4.18 -15.37 -3.04
CA TRP A 104 -4.49 -15.47 -1.60
C TRP A 104 -4.20 -16.85 -1.00
N THR A 105 -3.94 -17.87 -1.83
CA THR A 105 -3.65 -19.26 -1.42
C THR A 105 -2.18 -19.63 -1.49
N LEU A 106 -1.28 -18.66 -1.74
CA LEU A 106 0.16 -18.89 -1.69
C LEU A 106 0.60 -19.29 -0.28
N ARG A 107 1.54 -20.22 -0.19
CA ARG A 107 2.13 -20.62 1.09
C ARG A 107 3.00 -19.51 1.67
N ASP A 108 3.15 -19.48 3.00
CA ASP A 108 3.86 -18.43 3.73
C ASP A 108 5.34 -18.32 3.33
N ASP A 109 5.97 -19.44 2.95
CA ASP A 109 7.36 -19.48 2.49
C ASP A 109 7.56 -18.95 1.06
N GLN A 110 6.48 -18.63 0.36
CA GLN A 110 6.47 -18.23 -1.06
C GLN A 110 5.94 -16.82 -1.32
N HIS A 111 5.51 -16.09 -0.28
CA HIS A 111 4.96 -14.76 -0.46
C HIS A 111 5.71 -13.69 0.35
N ASP A 112 5.69 -12.49 -0.15
CA ASP A 112 6.44 -11.33 0.35
C ASP A 112 5.67 -10.46 1.37
N GLY A 113 4.58 -10.96 1.93
CA GLY A 113 3.76 -10.25 2.93
C GLY A 113 2.59 -9.46 2.36
N ARG A 114 2.46 -9.28 1.05
CA ARG A 114 1.30 -8.59 0.45
C ARG A 114 -0.02 -9.32 0.69
N ARG A 115 0.01 -10.61 0.95
CA ARG A 115 -1.13 -11.47 1.30
C ARG A 115 -1.34 -11.48 2.81
N SER A 116 -2.09 -10.52 3.32
CA SER A 116 -2.36 -10.42 4.76
C SER A 116 -3.85 -10.21 5.06
N ARG A 117 -4.27 -10.56 6.27
CA ARG A 117 -5.61 -10.24 6.78
C ARG A 117 -5.81 -8.73 6.87
N ASP A 118 -4.75 -7.97 7.10
CA ASP A 118 -4.77 -6.51 7.16
C ASP A 118 -5.08 -5.92 5.77
N MET A 119 -4.52 -6.50 4.70
CA MET A 119 -4.86 -6.13 3.32
C MET A 119 -6.33 -6.47 3.00
N LEU A 120 -6.82 -7.65 3.39
CA LEU A 120 -8.23 -8.02 3.21
C LEU A 120 -9.16 -7.10 4.02
N ALA A 121 -8.79 -6.71 5.24
CA ALA A 121 -9.56 -5.77 6.05
C ALA A 121 -9.61 -4.37 5.43
N MET A 122 -8.52 -3.92 4.80
CA MET A 122 -8.52 -2.70 4.00
C MET A 122 -9.53 -2.82 2.83
N ILE A 123 -9.46 -3.88 2.03
CA ILE A 123 -10.35 -4.10 0.89
C ILE A 123 -11.82 -4.13 1.36
N GLU A 124 -12.12 -4.81 2.47
CA GLU A 124 -13.48 -4.79 3.08
C GLU A 124 -13.92 -3.38 3.48
N SER A 125 -13.02 -2.59 4.08
CA SER A 125 -13.35 -1.21 4.44
C SER A 125 -13.67 -0.36 3.20
N LEU A 126 -12.98 -0.58 2.08
CA LEU A 126 -13.27 0.12 0.82
C LEU A 126 -14.61 -0.32 0.23
N ARG A 127 -14.97 -1.60 0.35
CA ARG A 127 -16.30 -2.11 -0.01
C ARG A 127 -17.40 -1.38 0.78
N VAL A 128 -17.20 -1.24 2.09
CA VAL A 128 -18.15 -0.52 2.97
C VAL A 128 -18.26 0.95 2.53
N LEU A 129 -17.16 1.65 2.31
CA LEU A 129 -17.19 3.04 1.82
C LEU A 129 -17.94 3.15 0.49
N LYS A 130 -17.69 2.22 -0.44
CA LYS A 130 -18.40 2.17 -1.73
C LYS A 130 -19.90 1.94 -1.56
N SER A 131 -20.32 1.04 -0.65
CA SER A 131 -21.76 0.81 -0.34
C SER A 131 -22.42 2.05 0.30
N GLN A 132 -21.64 2.95 0.89
CA GLN A 132 -22.09 4.23 1.43
C GLN A 132 -22.12 5.36 0.38
N GLY A 133 -21.93 5.03 -0.91
CA GLY A 133 -22.02 5.98 -2.02
C GLY A 133 -20.71 6.64 -2.43
N ARG A 134 -19.56 6.22 -1.87
CA ARG A 134 -18.24 6.70 -2.34
C ARG A 134 -17.90 6.11 -3.71
N VAL A 135 -17.31 6.93 -4.58
CA VAL A 135 -16.86 6.46 -5.90
C VAL A 135 -15.43 5.93 -5.76
N ILE A 136 -15.32 4.64 -5.51
CA ILE A 136 -14.06 3.92 -5.29
C ILE A 136 -13.98 2.74 -6.24
N ASP A 137 -12.82 2.56 -6.88
CA ASP A 137 -12.45 1.36 -7.63
C ASP A 137 -11.11 0.83 -7.12
N VAL A 138 -10.91 -0.49 -7.19
CA VAL A 138 -9.67 -1.15 -6.79
C VAL A 138 -9.21 -2.09 -7.90
N VAL A 139 -7.93 -2.03 -8.25
CA VAL A 139 -7.33 -2.85 -9.30
C VAL A 139 -6.00 -3.45 -8.85
N GLY A 140 -5.69 -4.65 -9.34
CA GLY A 140 -4.33 -5.15 -9.36
C GLY A 140 -3.63 -4.66 -10.63
N TYR A 141 -2.36 -4.28 -10.53
CA TYR A 141 -1.60 -3.80 -11.68
C TYR A 141 -0.29 -4.56 -11.91
N ASP A 142 0.07 -5.44 -10.99
CA ASP A 142 1.30 -6.24 -11.10
C ASP A 142 1.17 -7.27 -12.24
N VAL A 143 2.28 -7.47 -12.92
CA VAL A 143 2.41 -8.43 -14.00
C VAL A 143 3.48 -9.45 -13.65
N ASN A 144 3.16 -10.72 -13.81
CA ASN A 144 4.14 -11.76 -13.63
C ASN A 144 5.12 -11.77 -14.83
N ALA A 145 6.27 -11.11 -14.66
CA ALA A 145 7.34 -11.07 -15.63
C ALA A 145 8.36 -12.20 -15.38
N SER A 146 7.89 -13.44 -15.31
CA SER A 146 8.76 -14.62 -15.12
C SER A 146 9.84 -14.77 -16.21
N LYS A 147 9.68 -14.07 -17.35
CA LYS A 147 10.65 -13.99 -18.44
C LYS A 147 11.04 -12.52 -18.66
N GLY A 148 12.21 -12.10 -18.22
CA GLY A 148 12.72 -10.75 -18.48
C GLY A 148 13.22 -9.97 -17.27
N GLY A 149 13.11 -10.53 -16.08
CA GLY A 149 13.65 -9.93 -14.85
C GLY A 149 12.89 -8.69 -14.36
N ASN A 150 13.45 -8.02 -13.34
CA ASN A 150 12.80 -6.92 -12.64
C ASN A 150 12.55 -5.69 -13.52
N GLN A 151 13.43 -5.38 -14.50
CA GLN A 151 13.21 -4.24 -15.40
C GLN A 151 11.94 -4.41 -16.23
N VAL A 152 11.75 -5.58 -16.86
CA VAL A 152 10.54 -5.84 -17.66
C VAL A 152 9.28 -5.77 -16.80
N ARG A 153 9.34 -6.21 -15.54
CA ARG A 153 8.22 -6.08 -14.59
C ARG A 153 7.89 -4.62 -14.33
N ASP A 154 8.89 -3.79 -14.03
CA ASP A 154 8.70 -2.35 -13.80
C ASP A 154 8.15 -1.63 -15.05
N ASP A 155 8.65 -1.95 -16.23
CA ASP A 155 8.19 -1.38 -17.50
C ASP A 155 6.71 -1.69 -17.75
N LEU A 156 6.30 -2.94 -17.53
CA LEU A 156 4.91 -3.37 -17.71
C LEU A 156 3.98 -2.79 -16.64
N MET A 157 4.43 -2.71 -15.38
CA MET A 157 3.66 -2.05 -14.31
C MET A 157 3.48 -0.56 -14.61
N ALA A 158 4.54 0.13 -15.05
CA ALA A 158 4.46 1.55 -15.43
C ALA A 158 3.50 1.77 -16.61
N ALA A 159 3.55 0.90 -17.64
CA ALA A 159 2.65 0.98 -18.78
C ALA A 159 1.18 0.81 -18.36
N GLU A 160 0.89 -0.15 -17.48
CA GLU A 160 -0.48 -0.37 -16.98
C GLU A 160 -0.97 0.79 -16.12
N LEU A 161 -0.15 1.30 -15.18
CA LEU A 161 -0.51 2.46 -14.37
C LEU A 161 -0.75 3.71 -15.21
N ARG A 162 0.07 3.93 -16.25
CA ARG A 162 -0.13 5.02 -17.22
C ARG A 162 -1.46 4.90 -17.95
N ARG A 163 -1.80 3.69 -18.41
CA ARG A 163 -3.07 3.40 -19.08
C ARG A 163 -4.25 3.70 -18.15
N LEU A 164 -4.19 3.23 -16.91
CA LEU A 164 -5.21 3.46 -15.88
C LEU A 164 -5.37 4.96 -15.58
N TYR A 165 -4.27 5.67 -15.35
CA TYR A 165 -4.28 7.11 -15.04
C TYR A 165 -4.90 7.94 -16.17
N ARG A 166 -4.54 7.65 -17.43
CA ARG A 166 -5.10 8.35 -18.60
C ARG A 166 -6.59 8.11 -18.80
N GLY A 167 -7.11 7.00 -18.31
CA GLY A 167 -8.54 6.67 -18.35
C GLY A 167 -9.36 7.30 -17.21
N LEU A 168 -8.74 8.00 -16.26
CA LEU A 168 -9.45 8.58 -15.13
C LEU A 168 -10.16 9.88 -15.49
N PRO A 169 -11.33 10.15 -14.88
CA PRO A 169 -11.94 11.48 -14.90
C PRO A 169 -10.97 12.55 -14.37
N ALA A 170 -11.12 13.78 -14.84
CA ALA A 170 -10.22 14.88 -14.49
C ALA A 170 -10.20 15.20 -12.99
N ASN A 171 -11.29 14.96 -12.27
CA ASN A 171 -11.43 15.16 -10.83
C ASN A 171 -11.10 13.91 -10.01
N ALA A 172 -10.67 12.80 -10.63
CA ALA A 172 -10.31 11.57 -9.93
C ALA A 172 -8.85 11.58 -9.51
N ARG A 173 -8.56 10.89 -8.41
CA ARG A 173 -7.20 10.58 -7.93
C ARG A 173 -6.89 9.11 -8.10
N MET A 174 -5.63 8.80 -8.36
CA MET A 174 -5.11 7.45 -8.37
C MET A 174 -4.09 7.30 -7.24
N LEU A 175 -4.34 6.39 -6.32
CA LEU A 175 -3.40 5.97 -5.30
C LEU A 175 -2.80 4.64 -5.72
N VAL A 176 -1.49 4.53 -5.67
CA VAL A 176 -0.74 3.31 -6.00
C VAL A 176 -0.01 2.84 -4.76
N LEU A 177 -0.33 1.66 -4.25
CA LEU A 177 0.43 1.01 -3.19
C LEU A 177 1.41 0.02 -3.82
N THR A 178 2.68 0.19 -3.54
CA THR A 178 3.77 -0.61 -4.13
C THR A 178 4.95 -0.76 -3.19
N GLY A 179 5.82 -1.74 -3.44
CA GLY A 179 7.10 -1.83 -2.75
C GLY A 179 7.94 -0.57 -2.95
N ASN A 180 8.69 -0.19 -1.92
CA ASN A 180 9.42 1.07 -1.89
C ASN A 180 10.40 1.27 -3.06
N VAL A 181 11.01 0.20 -3.57
CA VAL A 181 11.93 0.28 -4.72
C VAL A 181 11.20 0.69 -6.00
N HIS A 182 10.00 0.15 -6.25
CA HIS A 182 9.19 0.50 -7.41
C HIS A 182 8.64 1.93 -7.35
N ALA A 183 8.48 2.47 -6.14
CA ALA A 183 8.02 3.84 -5.92
C ALA A 183 9.10 4.92 -6.15
N MET A 184 10.35 4.54 -6.36
CA MET A 184 11.43 5.51 -6.56
C MET A 184 11.26 6.29 -7.86
N LEU A 185 11.36 7.61 -7.78
CA LEU A 185 11.40 8.51 -8.94
C LEU A 185 12.77 8.50 -9.63
N GLN A 186 13.78 8.12 -8.90
CA GLN A 186 15.15 7.94 -9.37
C GLN A 186 15.86 6.91 -8.52
N ARG A 187 16.65 6.08 -9.16
CA ARG A 187 17.47 5.11 -8.46
C ARG A 187 18.61 5.82 -7.72
N PRO A 188 18.84 5.56 -6.42
CA PRO A 188 20.02 6.08 -5.72
C PRO A 188 21.31 5.59 -6.36
N GLN A 189 22.33 6.45 -6.37
CA GLN A 189 23.67 6.07 -6.81
C GLN A 189 24.24 4.98 -5.88
N GLY A 190 25.05 4.07 -6.44
CA GLY A 190 25.71 3.02 -5.66
C GLY A 190 24.83 1.83 -5.28
N MET A 191 23.61 1.73 -5.78
CA MET A 191 22.81 0.51 -5.61
C MET A 191 23.45 -0.70 -6.30
N PRO A 192 23.31 -1.92 -5.71
CA PRO A 192 23.79 -3.15 -6.33
C PRO A 192 23.31 -3.33 -7.77
N SER A 193 24.09 -4.04 -8.56
CA SER A 193 23.85 -4.24 -10.01
C SER A 193 22.48 -4.89 -10.28
N GLU A 194 22.06 -5.81 -9.46
CA GLU A 194 20.75 -6.50 -9.54
C GLU A 194 19.55 -5.58 -9.27
N MET A 195 19.82 -4.42 -8.63
CA MET A 195 18.83 -3.36 -8.42
C MET A 195 19.03 -2.18 -9.40
N GLN A 196 19.87 -2.37 -10.44
CA GLN A 196 20.12 -1.37 -11.47
C GLN A 196 19.02 -1.34 -12.52
N MET A 197 17.80 -1.03 -12.10
CA MET A 197 16.66 -0.87 -12.98
C MET A 197 16.14 0.56 -12.98
N HIS A 198 15.34 0.91 -13.98
CA HIS A 198 14.53 2.12 -13.95
C HIS A 198 13.27 1.83 -13.17
N PRO A 199 13.12 2.33 -11.93
CA PRO A 199 11.95 2.05 -11.10
C PRO A 199 10.65 2.43 -11.81
N MET A 200 9.59 1.70 -11.52
CA MET A 200 8.26 1.91 -12.12
C MET A 200 7.82 3.38 -12.05
N ALA A 201 7.90 4.01 -10.88
CA ALA A 201 7.48 5.41 -10.70
C ALA A 201 8.37 6.40 -11.47
N SER A 202 9.67 6.07 -11.67
CA SER A 202 10.57 6.92 -12.46
C SER A 202 10.12 7.09 -13.90
N GLN A 203 9.42 6.10 -14.43
CA GLN A 203 8.88 6.06 -15.78
C GLN A 203 7.55 6.81 -15.93
N LEU A 204 6.97 7.29 -14.82
CA LEU A 204 5.70 8.02 -14.77
C LEU A 204 5.89 9.52 -14.48
N ARG A 205 7.14 10.04 -14.49
CA ARG A 205 7.47 11.42 -14.13
C ARG A 205 6.88 12.48 -15.05
N ASP A 206 6.42 12.10 -16.23
CA ASP A 206 5.67 12.96 -17.16
C ASP A 206 4.18 13.10 -16.81
N LEU A 207 3.70 12.34 -15.82
CA LEU A 207 2.37 12.47 -15.24
C LEU A 207 2.42 13.36 -13.99
N ASP A 208 1.25 13.74 -13.50
CA ASP A 208 1.10 14.50 -12.24
C ASP A 208 1.34 13.60 -11.02
N ILE A 209 2.57 13.11 -10.88
CA ILE A 209 2.98 12.13 -9.87
C ILE A 209 3.56 12.80 -8.62
N TYR A 210 3.23 12.25 -7.46
CA TYR A 210 3.87 12.52 -6.18
C TYR A 210 4.21 11.20 -5.48
N SER A 211 5.48 10.96 -5.22
CA SER A 211 5.95 9.71 -4.62
C SER A 211 6.30 9.88 -3.15
N VAL A 212 5.74 9.01 -2.33
CA VAL A 212 5.89 9.00 -0.87
C VAL A 212 6.56 7.72 -0.41
N ARG A 213 7.65 7.83 0.34
CA ARG A 213 8.27 6.71 1.04
C ARG A 213 7.64 6.55 2.40
N LEU A 214 7.03 5.40 2.64
CA LEU A 214 6.48 5.01 3.93
C LEU A 214 7.53 4.24 4.72
N GLY A 215 7.98 4.78 5.85
CA GLY A 215 8.93 4.15 6.76
C GLY A 215 8.39 4.15 8.19
N ALA A 216 9.22 3.72 9.14
CA ALA A 216 8.91 3.82 10.56
C ALA A 216 10.15 4.05 11.39
N GLN A 217 9.94 4.51 12.62
CA GLN A 217 11.02 4.76 13.58
C GLN A 217 11.62 3.43 14.09
N ARG A 218 10.80 2.39 14.15
CA ARG A 218 11.19 1.04 14.60
C ARG A 218 10.20 0.01 14.08
N GLY A 219 10.48 -1.24 14.32
CA GLY A 219 9.53 -2.34 14.09
C GLY A 219 10.06 -3.46 13.22
N GLN A 220 9.15 -4.16 12.59
CA GLN A 220 9.43 -5.31 11.74
C GLN A 220 8.61 -5.23 10.45
N THR A 221 9.15 -5.81 9.40
CA THR A 221 8.50 -5.95 8.10
C THR A 221 8.62 -7.40 7.64
N TRP A 222 7.81 -7.79 6.68
CA TRP A 222 7.97 -9.09 6.03
C TRP A 222 8.95 -8.97 4.86
N GLY A 223 9.86 -9.91 4.73
CA GLY A 223 10.85 -9.87 3.66
C GLY A 223 11.39 -11.24 3.28
N CYS A 224 11.75 -11.40 2.01
CA CYS A 224 12.12 -12.68 1.39
C CYS A 224 13.62 -12.82 1.04
N ALA A 225 14.51 -12.05 1.65
CA ALA A 225 15.95 -12.22 1.44
C ALA A 225 16.48 -13.45 2.20
N GLY A 226 16.74 -14.56 1.49
CA GLY A 226 17.15 -15.83 2.11
C GLY A 226 16.00 -16.55 2.83
N GLY A 227 14.78 -16.43 2.33
CA GLY A 227 13.54 -16.97 2.87
C GLY A 227 12.58 -15.87 3.32
N CYS A 228 11.27 -16.15 3.25
CA CYS A 228 10.22 -15.20 3.61
C CYS A 228 9.91 -15.27 5.10
N MET A 229 10.14 -14.17 5.82
CA MET A 229 9.95 -14.11 7.27
C MET A 229 9.86 -12.67 7.78
N ALA A 230 9.44 -12.50 9.02
CA ALA A 230 9.53 -11.24 9.74
C ALA A 230 11.01 -10.81 9.91
N ARG A 231 11.30 -9.56 9.62
CA ARG A 231 12.66 -8.99 9.70
C ARG A 231 12.64 -7.67 10.43
N PRO A 232 13.62 -7.39 11.28
CA PRO A 232 13.77 -6.08 11.90
C PRO A 232 13.89 -4.99 10.82
N LEU A 233 13.17 -3.90 11.01
CA LEU A 233 13.33 -2.71 10.20
C LEU A 233 14.71 -2.09 10.46
N ARG A 234 15.48 -1.89 9.39
CA ARG A 234 16.79 -1.22 9.44
C ARG A 234 16.70 0.04 8.60
N GLU A 235 16.27 1.13 9.20
CA GLU A 235 16.12 2.40 8.51
C GLU A 235 16.72 3.52 9.35
N GLN A 236 17.37 4.48 8.68
CA GLN A 236 17.76 5.73 9.32
C GLN A 236 16.55 6.65 9.37
N VAL A 237 16.17 7.05 10.56
CA VAL A 237 14.97 7.82 10.82
C VAL A 237 15.34 9.30 11.01
N ALA A 238 14.62 10.17 10.33
CA ALA A 238 14.61 11.60 10.62
C ALA A 238 13.50 11.94 11.62
N THR A 239 13.63 13.06 12.30
CA THR A 239 12.55 13.61 13.13
C THR A 239 11.56 14.35 12.23
N GLY A 240 10.37 13.75 12.04
CA GLY A 240 9.31 14.32 11.23
C GLY A 240 9.41 14.02 9.72
N PRO A 241 8.42 14.48 8.93
CA PRO A 241 8.38 14.26 7.49
C PRO A 241 9.54 14.98 6.80
N ARG A 242 10.13 14.32 5.79
CA ARG A 242 11.22 14.89 5.00
C ARG A 242 10.75 15.10 3.57
N VAL A 243 10.62 16.35 3.17
CA VAL A 243 10.42 16.73 1.77
C VAL A 243 11.78 16.74 1.06
N ALA A 244 11.85 16.08 -0.07
CA ALA A 244 13.06 16.08 -0.87
C ALA A 244 13.16 17.36 -1.69
N ALA A 245 14.39 17.86 -1.81
CA ALA A 245 14.73 18.97 -2.69
C ALA A 245 15.64 18.48 -3.83
N GLY A 246 15.55 19.16 -4.98
CA GLY A 246 16.40 18.90 -6.14
C GLY A 246 15.85 17.86 -7.12
N ALA A 247 16.52 17.77 -8.28
CA ALA A 247 16.08 16.91 -9.38
C ALA A 247 16.44 15.43 -9.15
N GLU A 248 17.45 15.15 -8.36
CA GLU A 248 17.97 13.80 -8.09
C GLU A 248 17.44 13.25 -6.77
N ARG A 249 16.11 13.12 -6.65
CA ARG A 249 15.48 12.60 -5.45
C ARG A 249 14.81 11.25 -5.72
N PRO A 250 15.01 10.24 -4.87
CA PRO A 250 14.31 8.96 -5.04
C PRO A 250 12.81 9.06 -4.73
N TYR A 251 12.40 9.98 -3.87
CA TYR A 251 10.97 10.23 -3.54
C TYR A 251 10.75 11.73 -3.35
N ASP A 252 9.49 12.18 -3.43
CA ASP A 252 9.13 13.56 -3.09
C ASP A 252 9.04 13.76 -1.58
N LEU A 253 8.55 12.76 -0.85
CA LEU A 253 8.30 12.80 0.59
C LEU A 253 8.74 11.51 1.27
N TRP A 254 9.36 11.63 2.45
CA TRP A 254 9.50 10.54 3.41
C TRP A 254 8.62 10.83 4.62
N VAL A 255 7.84 9.84 5.05
CA VAL A 255 7.11 9.86 6.31
C VAL A 255 7.51 8.66 7.15
N TRP A 256 7.57 8.87 8.46
CA TRP A 256 7.92 7.80 9.41
C TRP A 256 6.80 7.61 10.41
N MET A 257 6.14 6.48 10.31
CA MET A 257 5.22 6.02 11.35
C MET A 257 6.00 5.69 12.63
N PRO A 258 5.39 5.74 13.81
CA PRO A 258 6.07 5.39 15.06
C PRO A 258 6.61 3.97 15.07
N GLU A 259 5.86 3.05 14.49
CA GLU A 259 6.21 1.63 14.45
C GLU A 259 5.56 0.94 13.25
N LEU A 260 6.26 -0.07 12.70
CA LEU A 260 5.69 -1.05 11.79
C LEU A 260 5.68 -2.41 12.47
N SER A 261 4.55 -3.07 12.44
CA SER A 261 4.38 -4.45 12.91
C SER A 261 4.02 -5.37 11.76
N VAL A 262 4.51 -6.60 11.83
CA VAL A 262 4.20 -7.61 10.82
C VAL A 262 2.70 -7.89 10.81
N GLY A 263 2.09 -7.82 9.65
CA GLY A 263 0.69 -8.17 9.42
C GLY A 263 0.43 -9.66 9.65
N THR A 264 -0.81 -9.99 9.91
CA THR A 264 -1.24 -11.39 10.02
C THR A 264 -1.44 -11.95 8.63
N LEU A 265 -0.66 -12.97 8.27
CA LEU A 265 -0.81 -13.62 6.98
C LEU A 265 -2.17 -14.33 6.87
N VAL A 266 -2.68 -14.45 5.64
CA VAL A 266 -3.89 -15.24 5.37
C VAL A 266 -3.49 -16.71 5.41
N ASP A 267 -4.18 -17.51 6.21
CA ASP A 267 -4.01 -18.96 6.21
C ASP A 267 -4.37 -19.51 4.83
N PRO A 268 -3.60 -20.48 4.31
CA PRO A 268 -3.84 -21.07 2.99
C PRO A 268 -5.21 -21.74 2.90
#